data_6106bdcea2ff1b9919d73012134eb373
#
_entry.id   6106bdcea2ff1b9919d73012134eb373
#
_cell.length_a   1.000
_cell.length_b   1.000
_cell.length_c   1.000
_cell.angle_alpha   90.00
_cell.angle_beta   90.00
_cell.angle_gamma   90.00
#
_symmetry.space_group_name_H-M   'P 1'
#
loop_
_entity.id
_entity.type
_entity.pdbx_description
1 polymer ?
#
loop_
_entity_poly.entity_id
_entity_poly.type
_entity_poly.pdbx_seq_one_letter_code
_entity_poly.pdbx_strand_id
1 'polypeptide(L)'
;MEHVKKTIGNNKFKKAMYIALMAVMVGWVIFRFAAVASENTRFVFNASRIAADVGMPVETITMVATDGVLYEPLAVKNNRAYVSGNRASHLHSGMRIGDGKIVSVSKRLDLESGMFVVRTSGVDDGLHYAEFTVNGHFVPLYAISDGAVFVSENGVAVARSVLIARQDSENAYIKSGLKDGDIVILSRVHSGDKVKVVK
;
A
#
# COMPACT_ATOMS: atom_id res chain seq x y z
N MET A 1 -89.86 -8.02 33.07
CA MET A 1 -89.14 -7.68 31.83
C MET A 1 -87.92 -6.73 32.06
N GLU A 2 -87.68 -6.17 33.18
CA GLU A 2 -86.60 -5.21 33.48
C GLU A 2 -85.23 -5.82 33.74
N HIS A 3 -85.14 -7.04 34.28
CA HIS A 3 -83.86 -7.70 34.58
C HIS A 3 -83.06 -8.12 33.34
N VAL A 4 -83.75 -8.41 32.21
CA VAL A 4 -83.08 -8.87 30.98
C VAL A 4 -82.38 -7.71 30.22
N LYS A 5 -82.93 -6.49 30.25
CA LYS A 5 -82.29 -5.31 29.63
C LYS A 5 -81.00 -4.88 30.30
N LYS A 6 -80.87 -5.05 31.63
CA LYS A 6 -79.66 -4.65 32.36
C LYS A 6 -78.45 -5.56 32.08
N THR A 7 -78.67 -6.84 31.83
CA THR A 7 -77.65 -7.82 31.54
C THR A 7 -77.10 -7.67 30.09
N ILE A 8 -77.92 -7.28 29.13
CA ILE A 8 -77.53 -7.08 27.73
C ILE A 8 -76.70 -5.79 27.58
N GLY A 9 -77.01 -4.71 28.34
CA GLY A 9 -76.20 -3.46 28.35
C GLY A 9 -74.80 -3.69 28.89
N ASN A 10 -74.65 -4.49 29.94
CA ASN A 10 -73.36 -4.77 30.57
C ASN A 10 -72.40 -5.60 29.65
N ASN A 11 -72.99 -6.48 28.83
CA ASN A 11 -72.20 -7.28 27.89
C ASN A 11 -71.71 -6.47 26.67
N LYS A 12 -72.48 -5.49 26.20
CA LYS A 12 -72.07 -4.57 25.13
C LYS A 12 -70.96 -3.62 25.63
N PHE A 13 -71.10 -3.14 26.87
CA PHE A 13 -70.08 -2.28 27.48
C PHE A 13 -68.75 -3.00 27.71
N LYS A 14 -68.79 -4.26 28.20
CA LYS A 14 -67.58 -5.08 28.36
C LYS A 14 -66.88 -5.35 26.99
N LYS A 15 -67.65 -5.67 25.94
CA LYS A 15 -67.09 -5.86 24.59
C LYS A 15 -66.44 -4.57 24.05
N ALA A 16 -67.09 -3.43 24.20
CA ALA A 16 -66.52 -2.14 23.81
C ALA A 16 -65.22 -1.81 24.58
N MET A 17 -65.19 -2.12 25.85
CA MET A 17 -63.98 -1.92 26.68
C MET A 17 -62.85 -2.84 26.26
N TYR A 18 -63.11 -4.12 25.91
CA TYR A 18 -62.07 -5.02 25.39
C TYR A 18 -61.51 -4.56 24.02
N ILE A 19 -62.40 -4.07 23.14
CA ILE A 19 -61.99 -3.56 21.82
C ILE A 19 -61.10 -2.29 21.98
N ALA A 20 -61.47 -1.40 22.91
CA ALA A 20 -60.68 -0.20 23.21
C ALA A 20 -59.29 -0.59 23.78
N LEU A 21 -59.25 -1.57 24.68
CA LEU A 21 -58.01 -2.03 25.29
C LEU A 21 -57.09 -2.72 24.28
N MET A 22 -57.66 -3.53 23.38
CA MET A 22 -56.93 -4.13 22.28
C MET A 22 -56.38 -3.06 21.33
N ALA A 23 -57.17 -2.04 20.97
CA ALA A 23 -56.71 -0.95 20.11
C ALA A 23 -55.54 -0.19 20.71
N VAL A 24 -55.56 0.08 22.03
CA VAL A 24 -54.47 0.71 22.76
C VAL A 24 -53.23 -0.17 22.77
N MET A 25 -53.38 -1.48 23.02
CA MET A 25 -52.24 -2.40 22.96
C MET A 25 -51.59 -2.48 21.58
N VAL A 26 -52.41 -2.58 20.53
CA VAL A 26 -51.92 -2.63 19.14
C VAL A 26 -51.24 -1.31 18.79
N GLY A 27 -51.80 -0.16 19.16
CA GLY A 27 -51.19 1.15 18.95
C GLY A 27 -49.84 1.26 19.67
N TRP A 28 -49.73 0.77 20.90
CA TRP A 28 -48.50 0.77 21.66
C TRP A 28 -47.42 -0.12 21.02
N VAL A 29 -47.79 -1.29 20.56
CA VAL A 29 -46.88 -2.22 19.84
C VAL A 29 -46.34 -1.55 18.55
N ILE A 30 -47.23 -0.96 17.72
CA ILE A 30 -46.82 -0.25 16.49
C ILE A 30 -45.89 0.91 16.84
N PHE A 31 -46.21 1.69 17.85
CA PHE A 31 -45.35 2.78 18.32
C PHE A 31 -43.97 2.29 18.77
N ARG A 32 -43.92 1.18 19.50
CA ARG A 32 -42.65 0.58 19.91
C ARG A 32 -41.84 0.07 18.72
N PHE A 33 -42.46 -0.58 17.76
CA PHE A 33 -41.79 -1.02 16.54
C PHE A 33 -41.27 0.17 15.74
N ALA A 34 -42.02 1.25 15.60
CA ALA A 34 -41.60 2.45 14.91
C ALA A 34 -40.42 3.14 15.65
N ALA A 35 -40.47 3.18 16.97
CA ALA A 35 -39.38 3.73 17.79
C ALA A 35 -38.09 2.92 17.64
N VAL A 36 -38.16 1.58 17.74
CA VAL A 36 -37.00 0.69 17.55
C VAL A 36 -36.46 0.77 16.12
N ALA A 37 -37.34 0.82 15.12
CA ALA A 37 -36.92 0.98 13.74
C ALA A 37 -36.19 2.33 13.49
N SER A 38 -36.67 3.42 14.13
CA SER A 38 -36.02 4.73 14.03
C SER A 38 -34.68 4.80 14.76
N GLU A 39 -34.53 4.07 15.88
CA GLU A 39 -33.24 3.96 16.57
C GLU A 39 -32.25 3.11 15.78
N ASN A 40 -32.71 2.02 15.15
CA ASN A 40 -31.85 1.15 14.36
C ASN A 40 -31.30 1.84 13.07
N THR A 41 -32.04 2.81 12.52
CA THR A 41 -31.56 3.61 11.39
C THR A 41 -30.50 4.65 11.81
N ARG A 42 -30.41 5.00 13.10
CA ARG A 42 -29.36 5.91 13.60
C ARG A 42 -28.03 5.20 13.86
N PHE A 43 -28.05 3.89 14.04
CA PHE A 43 -26.85 3.06 14.24
C PHE A 43 -26.49 2.25 12.98
N VAL A 44 -26.58 2.84 11.79
CA VAL A 44 -25.85 2.28 10.64
C VAL A 44 -24.38 2.55 10.93
N PHE A 45 -23.71 1.52 11.43
CA PHE A 45 -22.24 1.51 11.58
C PHE A 45 -21.62 1.65 10.19
N ASN A 46 -21.43 2.89 9.77
CA ASN A 46 -20.82 3.19 8.49
C ASN A 46 -19.31 3.20 8.69
N ALA A 47 -18.70 2.00 8.55
CA ALA A 47 -17.25 1.84 8.66
C ALA A 47 -16.50 2.83 7.74
N SER A 48 -17.06 3.13 6.59
CA SER A 48 -16.50 4.13 5.65
C SER A 48 -16.57 5.56 6.21
N ARG A 49 -17.59 5.94 6.97
CA ARG A 49 -17.66 7.27 7.61
C ARG A 49 -16.65 7.41 8.74
N ILE A 50 -16.52 6.37 9.57
CA ILE A 50 -15.53 6.36 10.65
C ILE A 50 -14.12 6.37 10.09
N ALA A 51 -13.84 5.59 9.05
CA ALA A 51 -12.57 5.62 8.35
C ALA A 51 -12.28 7.00 7.72
N ALA A 52 -13.30 7.67 7.19
CA ALA A 52 -13.17 9.02 6.64
C ALA A 52 -12.87 10.09 7.70
N ASP A 53 -13.36 9.92 8.94
CA ASP A 53 -13.14 10.89 10.02
C ASP A 53 -11.85 10.63 10.81
N VAL A 54 -11.51 9.36 11.06
CA VAL A 54 -10.37 8.96 11.91
C VAL A 54 -9.11 8.69 11.08
N GLY A 55 -9.25 8.45 9.78
CA GLY A 55 -8.19 7.99 8.89
C GLY A 55 -8.00 6.47 8.97
N MET A 56 -7.70 5.87 7.83
CA MET A 56 -7.41 4.44 7.70
C MET A 56 -6.08 4.13 8.37
N PRO A 57 -6.00 3.15 9.28
CA PRO A 57 -4.71 2.72 9.82
C PRO A 57 -3.85 2.13 8.70
N VAL A 58 -2.63 2.60 8.57
CA VAL A 58 -1.70 2.17 7.52
C VAL A 58 -0.33 1.84 8.10
N GLU A 59 0.28 0.82 7.55
CA GLU A 59 1.68 0.53 7.78
C GLU A 59 2.55 1.48 6.98
N THR A 60 3.63 1.96 7.57
CA THR A 60 4.50 2.94 6.95
C THR A 60 5.97 2.65 7.24
N ILE A 61 6.81 3.16 6.38
CA ILE A 61 8.25 3.24 6.60
C ILE A 61 8.70 4.69 6.43
N THR A 62 9.52 5.18 7.36
CA THR A 62 10.15 6.49 7.22
C THR A 62 11.38 6.35 6.36
N MET A 63 11.46 7.13 5.30
CA MET A 63 12.59 7.12 4.39
C MET A 63 13.80 7.76 5.05
N VAL A 64 14.89 7.01 5.06
CA VAL A 64 16.23 7.48 5.42
C VAL A 64 17.16 6.93 4.36
N ALA A 65 18.04 7.77 3.85
CA ALA A 65 19.06 7.30 2.93
C ALA A 65 19.99 6.31 3.66
N THR A 66 20.09 5.11 3.11
CA THR A 66 20.91 4.04 3.67
C THR A 66 21.89 3.52 2.62
N ASP A 67 23.01 2.98 3.08
CA ASP A 67 23.93 2.27 2.19
C ASP A 67 23.30 0.91 1.83
N GLY A 68 23.22 0.66 0.54
CA GLY A 68 22.76 -0.60 -0.01
C GLY A 68 23.75 -1.14 -1.02
N VAL A 69 23.78 -2.47 -1.18
CA VAL A 69 24.60 -3.13 -2.18
C VAL A 69 23.72 -3.50 -3.36
N LEU A 70 24.11 -3.03 -4.53
CA LEU A 70 23.46 -3.40 -5.79
C LEU A 70 24.36 -4.33 -6.60
N TYR A 71 23.74 -5.13 -7.44
CA TYR A 71 24.40 -6.14 -8.23
C TYR A 71 24.17 -5.90 -9.73
N GLU A 72 25.24 -5.88 -10.51
CA GLU A 72 25.18 -5.81 -11.96
C GLU A 72 25.64 -7.13 -12.57
N PRO A 73 24.76 -7.88 -13.26
CA PRO A 73 25.13 -9.16 -13.88
C PRO A 73 26.05 -8.94 -15.09
N LEU A 74 27.16 -9.65 -15.13
CA LEU A 74 28.14 -9.61 -16.21
C LEU A 74 28.44 -11.04 -16.69
N ALA A 75 28.21 -11.29 -17.96
CA ALA A 75 28.66 -12.51 -18.61
C ALA A 75 30.15 -12.36 -18.98
N VAL A 76 31.00 -13.00 -18.22
CA VAL A 76 32.45 -12.97 -18.40
C VAL A 76 32.88 -14.11 -19.30
N LYS A 77 33.72 -13.83 -20.32
CA LYS A 77 34.36 -14.79 -21.16
C LYS A 77 35.80 -14.32 -21.49
N ASN A 78 36.78 -15.15 -21.24
CA ASN A 78 38.19 -14.79 -21.44
C ASN A 78 38.58 -13.47 -20.76
N ASN A 79 38.19 -13.30 -19.49
CA ASN A 79 38.42 -12.09 -18.72
C ASN A 79 37.79 -10.80 -19.31
N ARG A 80 36.73 -10.94 -20.12
CA ARG A 80 36.00 -9.82 -20.72
C ARG A 80 34.51 -9.99 -20.56
N ALA A 81 33.81 -8.88 -20.36
CA ALA A 81 32.36 -8.81 -20.48
C ALA A 81 31.99 -7.62 -21.38
N TYR A 82 30.85 -7.70 -22.03
CA TYR A 82 30.32 -6.67 -22.91
C TYR A 82 29.04 -6.10 -22.32
N VAL A 83 28.97 -4.78 -22.21
CA VAL A 83 27.84 -4.11 -21.59
C VAL A 83 27.38 -2.91 -22.40
N SER A 84 26.09 -2.61 -22.35
CA SER A 84 25.53 -1.38 -22.93
C SER A 84 26.02 -0.14 -22.20
N GLY A 85 25.97 1.03 -22.84
CA GLY A 85 26.45 2.28 -22.26
C GLY A 85 25.79 2.65 -20.93
N ASN A 86 24.49 2.38 -20.82
CA ASN A 86 23.74 2.63 -19.60
C ASN A 86 24.26 1.79 -18.41
N ARG A 87 24.63 0.54 -18.68
CA ARG A 87 25.19 -0.38 -17.67
C ARG A 87 26.66 -0.07 -17.40
N ALA A 88 27.43 0.31 -18.42
CA ALA A 88 28.85 0.66 -18.27
C ALA A 88 29.06 1.86 -17.36
N SER A 89 28.13 2.81 -17.30
CA SER A 89 28.24 4.03 -16.48
C SER A 89 28.35 3.79 -14.97
N HIS A 90 27.89 2.63 -14.52
CA HIS A 90 27.92 2.24 -13.09
C HIS A 90 29.14 1.40 -12.73
N LEU A 91 29.87 0.94 -13.72
CA LEU A 91 31.03 0.05 -13.55
C LEU A 91 32.34 0.87 -13.55
N HIS A 92 33.23 0.53 -12.65
CA HIS A 92 34.56 1.16 -12.58
C HIS A 92 35.63 0.14 -12.15
N SER A 93 36.88 0.51 -12.40
CA SER A 93 38.03 -0.28 -11.96
C SER A 93 38.04 -0.45 -10.43
N GLY A 94 38.39 -1.62 -9.97
CA GLY A 94 38.46 -1.99 -8.56
C GLY A 94 37.19 -2.61 -8.00
N MET A 95 36.03 -2.57 -8.70
CA MET A 95 34.80 -3.22 -8.24
C MET A 95 35.00 -4.72 -8.15
N ARG A 96 34.43 -5.30 -7.07
CA ARG A 96 34.39 -6.73 -6.87
C ARG A 96 33.41 -7.39 -7.85
N ILE A 97 33.81 -8.51 -8.42
CA ILE A 97 32.98 -9.36 -9.28
C ILE A 97 33.32 -10.82 -8.99
N GLY A 98 32.37 -11.60 -8.46
CA GLY A 98 32.64 -12.94 -7.99
C GLY A 98 33.85 -12.96 -7.05
N ASP A 99 34.83 -13.83 -7.33
CA ASP A 99 36.08 -13.95 -6.56
C ASP A 99 37.18 -12.98 -7.04
N GLY A 100 36.94 -12.23 -8.09
CA GLY A 100 37.89 -11.31 -8.70
C GLY A 100 37.46 -9.86 -8.66
N LYS A 101 37.99 -9.08 -9.61
CA LYS A 101 37.73 -7.64 -9.73
C LYS A 101 37.68 -7.16 -11.16
N ILE A 102 37.01 -6.04 -11.38
CA ILE A 102 37.04 -5.27 -12.62
C ILE A 102 38.38 -4.53 -12.68
N VAL A 103 39.13 -4.76 -13.75
CA VAL A 103 40.41 -4.09 -14.00
C VAL A 103 40.20 -2.77 -14.73
N SER A 104 39.34 -2.78 -15.74
CA SER A 104 39.04 -1.56 -16.51
C SER A 104 37.70 -1.66 -17.22
N VAL A 105 37.09 -0.51 -17.45
CA VAL A 105 35.91 -0.35 -18.32
C VAL A 105 36.33 0.55 -19.48
N SER A 106 36.09 0.11 -20.73
CA SER A 106 36.44 0.90 -21.90
C SER A 106 35.64 2.20 -21.94
N LYS A 107 36.28 3.29 -22.40
CA LYS A 107 35.60 4.58 -22.62
C LYS A 107 35.01 4.69 -24.04
N ARG A 108 35.27 3.75 -24.89
CA ARG A 108 34.81 3.70 -26.29
C ARG A 108 34.08 2.39 -26.53
N LEU A 109 33.11 2.45 -27.39
CA LEU A 109 32.43 1.25 -27.89
C LEU A 109 33.41 0.39 -28.65
N ASP A 110 33.33 -0.90 -28.49
CA ASP A 110 33.93 -1.89 -29.35
C ASP A 110 33.16 -1.91 -30.68
N LEU A 111 33.87 -1.78 -31.79
CA LEU A 111 33.25 -1.60 -33.09
C LEU A 111 32.55 -2.85 -33.60
N GLU A 112 32.97 -4.03 -33.14
CA GLU A 112 32.35 -5.31 -33.55
C GLU A 112 31.07 -5.58 -32.80
N SER A 113 31.08 -5.37 -31.49
CA SER A 113 29.92 -5.68 -30.62
C SER A 113 28.98 -4.51 -30.42
N GLY A 114 29.41 -3.27 -30.66
CA GLY A 114 28.65 -2.06 -30.33
C GLY A 114 28.47 -1.85 -28.82
N MET A 115 29.30 -2.49 -28.00
CA MET A 115 29.19 -2.47 -26.53
C MET A 115 30.48 -1.95 -25.89
N PHE A 116 30.41 -1.61 -24.61
CA PHE A 116 31.60 -1.28 -23.82
C PHE A 116 32.23 -2.56 -23.30
N VAL A 117 33.56 -2.63 -23.34
CA VAL A 117 34.33 -3.78 -22.86
C VAL A 117 34.70 -3.58 -21.39
N VAL A 118 34.30 -4.50 -20.55
CA VAL A 118 34.74 -4.61 -19.17
C VAL A 118 35.81 -5.68 -19.09
N ARG A 119 36.99 -5.34 -18.59
CA ARG A 119 38.06 -6.32 -18.35
C ARG A 119 38.06 -6.73 -16.90
N THR A 120 38.15 -8.02 -16.65
CA THR A 120 38.14 -8.60 -15.29
C THR A 120 39.47 -9.33 -15.02
N SER A 121 39.74 -9.63 -13.78
CA SER A 121 40.85 -10.45 -13.35
C SER A 121 40.46 -11.30 -12.16
N GLY A 122 40.87 -12.59 -12.18
CA GLY A 122 40.52 -13.53 -11.11
C GLY A 122 39.06 -13.97 -11.14
N VAL A 123 38.46 -13.97 -12.34
CA VAL A 123 37.05 -14.37 -12.55
C VAL A 123 37.03 -15.43 -13.62
N ASP A 124 36.37 -16.54 -13.37
CA ASP A 124 36.16 -17.61 -14.32
C ASP A 124 35.13 -17.20 -15.40
N ASP A 125 35.11 -17.97 -16.50
CA ASP A 125 34.10 -17.76 -17.55
C ASP A 125 32.69 -18.12 -16.97
N GLY A 126 31.72 -17.24 -17.17
CA GLY A 126 30.35 -17.45 -16.68
C GLY A 126 29.62 -16.16 -16.39
N LEU A 127 28.47 -16.33 -15.72
CA LEU A 127 27.67 -15.19 -15.23
C LEU A 127 28.12 -14.85 -13.81
N HIS A 128 28.60 -13.64 -13.63
CA HIS A 128 29.02 -13.10 -12.34
C HIS A 128 28.33 -11.77 -12.06
N TYR A 129 28.34 -11.34 -10.80
CA TYR A 129 27.69 -10.12 -10.35
C TYR A 129 28.77 -9.14 -9.86
N ALA A 130 28.83 -7.97 -10.47
CA ALA A 130 29.64 -6.86 -9.94
C ALA A 130 28.89 -6.19 -8.82
N GLU A 131 29.55 -6.02 -7.68
CA GLU A 131 28.97 -5.42 -6.46
C GLU A 131 29.35 -3.94 -6.39
N PHE A 132 28.38 -3.08 -6.10
CA PHE A 132 28.66 -1.67 -5.83
C PHE A 132 27.72 -1.13 -4.75
N THR A 133 28.27 -0.28 -3.90
CA THR A 133 27.51 0.36 -2.84
C THR A 133 26.89 1.64 -3.35
N VAL A 134 25.64 1.86 -3.00
CA VAL A 134 24.92 3.12 -3.25
C VAL A 134 24.35 3.62 -1.93
N ASN A 135 24.30 4.93 -1.79
CA ASN A 135 23.58 5.58 -0.71
C ASN A 135 22.27 6.16 -1.27
N GLY A 136 21.15 5.77 -0.71
CA GLY A 136 19.86 6.25 -1.20
C GLY A 136 18.66 5.58 -0.52
N HIS A 137 17.49 5.79 -1.10
CA HIS A 137 16.23 5.30 -0.56
C HIS A 137 15.87 3.94 -1.16
N PHE A 138 15.66 2.95 -0.30
CA PHE A 138 15.18 1.62 -0.68
C PHE A 138 13.74 1.48 -0.26
N VAL A 139 12.88 1.07 -1.19
CA VAL A 139 11.45 0.88 -0.97
C VAL A 139 11.08 -0.54 -1.34
N PRO A 140 10.32 -1.27 -0.50
CA PRO A 140 9.80 -2.58 -0.87
C PRO A 140 9.00 -2.54 -2.17
N LEU A 141 9.22 -3.51 -3.06
CA LEU A 141 8.56 -3.53 -4.39
C LEU A 141 7.05 -3.50 -4.31
N TYR A 142 6.47 -4.15 -3.30
CA TYR A 142 5.01 -4.20 -3.13
C TYR A 142 4.38 -2.84 -2.76
N ALA A 143 5.19 -1.85 -2.30
CA ALA A 143 4.73 -0.49 -2.02
C ALA A 143 4.76 0.41 -3.26
N ILE A 144 5.26 -0.09 -4.39
CA ILE A 144 5.34 0.65 -5.64
C ILE A 144 4.21 0.18 -6.57
N SER A 145 3.43 1.13 -7.06
CA SER A 145 2.39 0.86 -8.05
C SER A 145 2.49 1.88 -9.18
N ASP A 146 2.54 1.40 -10.42
CA ASP A 146 2.59 2.21 -11.64
C ASP A 146 3.69 3.30 -11.64
N GLY A 147 4.87 2.96 -11.07
CA GLY A 147 5.99 3.90 -10.96
C GLY A 147 5.79 5.02 -9.92
N ALA A 148 4.87 4.83 -9.00
CA ALA A 148 4.58 5.74 -7.91
C ALA A 148 4.56 5.00 -6.57
N VAL A 149 4.79 5.74 -5.50
CA VAL A 149 4.57 5.32 -4.11
C VAL A 149 3.57 6.25 -3.45
N PHE A 150 2.88 5.78 -2.42
CA PHE A 150 2.04 6.65 -1.61
C PHE A 150 2.85 7.15 -0.41
N VAL A 151 2.83 8.46 -0.19
CA VAL A 151 3.43 9.09 0.99
C VAL A 151 2.34 9.73 1.84
N SER A 152 2.53 9.71 3.15
CA SER A 152 1.63 10.40 4.08
C SER A 152 2.03 11.85 4.22
N GLU A 153 1.22 12.77 3.69
CA GLU A 153 1.38 14.21 3.84
C GLU A 153 0.24 14.75 4.69
N ASN A 154 0.54 15.23 5.89
CA ASN A 154 -0.46 15.75 6.84
C ASN A 154 -1.63 14.78 7.11
N GLY A 155 -1.36 13.48 7.14
CA GLY A 155 -2.39 12.47 7.36
C GLY A 155 -3.27 12.17 6.15
N VAL A 156 -2.80 12.51 4.95
CA VAL A 156 -3.45 12.19 3.67
C VAL A 156 -2.48 11.41 2.80
N ALA A 157 -2.96 10.38 2.13
CA ALA A 157 -2.18 9.61 1.16
C ALA A 157 -2.05 10.40 -0.14
N VAL A 158 -0.81 10.68 -0.54
CA VAL A 158 -0.47 11.39 -1.78
C VAL A 158 0.36 10.47 -2.66
N ALA A 159 -0.09 10.23 -3.89
CA ALA A 159 0.69 9.49 -4.87
C ALA A 159 1.88 10.35 -5.33
N ARG A 160 3.08 9.81 -5.26
CA ARG A 160 4.31 10.48 -5.67
C ARG A 160 5.07 9.60 -6.66
N SER A 161 5.27 10.11 -7.87
CA SER A 161 6.05 9.43 -8.89
C SER A 161 7.51 9.28 -8.46
N VAL A 162 8.07 8.10 -8.67
CA VAL A 162 9.46 7.79 -8.32
C VAL A 162 10.20 7.26 -9.54
N LEU A 163 11.48 7.58 -9.62
CA LEU A 163 12.37 7.03 -10.63
C LEU A 163 13.19 5.90 -10.00
N ILE A 164 12.89 4.67 -10.41
CA ILE A 164 13.62 3.48 -9.99
C ILE A 164 14.92 3.40 -10.79
N ALA A 165 16.06 3.37 -10.11
CA ALA A 165 17.35 3.17 -10.74
C ALA A 165 17.68 1.68 -10.91
N ARG A 166 17.34 0.88 -9.89
CA ARG A 166 17.55 -0.59 -9.83
C ARG A 166 16.50 -1.22 -8.92
N GLN A 167 16.30 -2.50 -9.11
CA GLN A 167 15.48 -3.32 -8.21
C GLN A 167 16.05 -4.72 -8.10
N ASP A 168 15.86 -5.34 -6.97
CA ASP A 168 16.08 -6.77 -6.73
C ASP A 168 14.74 -7.49 -6.56
N SER A 169 14.72 -8.65 -5.90
CA SER A 169 13.49 -9.43 -5.67
C SER A 169 12.56 -8.83 -4.61
N GLU A 170 13.06 -7.96 -3.75
CA GLU A 170 12.34 -7.46 -2.58
C GLU A 170 12.21 -5.93 -2.59
N ASN A 171 13.24 -5.23 -3.03
CA ASN A 171 13.36 -3.79 -2.92
C ASN A 171 13.71 -3.10 -4.23
N ALA A 172 13.30 -1.84 -4.34
CA ALA A 172 13.74 -0.93 -5.38
C ALA A 172 14.62 0.19 -4.81
N TYR A 173 15.72 0.47 -5.46
CA TYR A 173 16.52 1.64 -5.22
C TYR A 173 15.94 2.83 -6.00
N ILE A 174 15.53 3.85 -5.26
CA ILE A 174 14.90 5.05 -5.80
C ILE A 174 15.95 6.12 -6.08
N LYS A 175 16.10 6.49 -7.36
CA LYS A 175 17.01 7.54 -7.80
C LYS A 175 16.50 8.94 -7.48
N SER A 176 15.19 9.15 -7.60
CA SER A 176 14.55 10.45 -7.32
C SER A 176 13.05 10.27 -7.04
N GLY A 177 12.46 11.27 -6.41
CA GLY A 177 11.04 11.29 -6.02
C GLY A 177 10.81 11.13 -4.52
N LEU A 178 11.78 10.65 -3.76
CA LEU A 178 11.74 10.56 -2.29
C LEU A 178 12.84 11.40 -1.65
N LYS A 179 12.60 11.79 -0.41
CA LYS A 179 13.52 12.54 0.45
C LYS A 179 13.59 11.89 1.83
N ASP A 180 14.65 12.21 2.56
CA ASP A 180 14.75 11.84 3.97
C ASP A 180 13.58 12.43 4.77
N GLY A 181 12.99 11.61 5.62
CA GLY A 181 11.81 11.95 6.41
C GLY A 181 10.48 11.73 5.72
N ASP A 182 10.43 11.41 4.43
CA ASP A 182 9.19 11.02 3.77
C ASP A 182 8.63 9.74 4.43
N ILE A 183 7.33 9.72 4.68
CA ILE A 183 6.64 8.57 5.27
C ILE A 183 5.94 7.81 4.13
N VAL A 184 6.56 6.74 3.66
CA VAL A 184 6.00 5.89 2.60
C VAL A 184 5.00 4.94 3.21
N ILE A 185 3.82 4.83 2.59
CA ILE A 185 2.73 3.96 2.99
C ILE A 185 2.92 2.60 2.32
N LEU A 186 2.90 1.55 3.13
CA LEU A 186 3.07 0.16 2.66
C LEU A 186 1.74 -0.55 2.39
N SER A 187 0.65 -0.02 2.94
CA SER A 187 -0.70 -0.54 2.76
C SER A 187 -1.33 -0.04 1.46
N ARG A 188 -2.32 -0.77 0.94
CA ARG A 188 -3.08 -0.30 -0.22
C ARG A 188 -3.97 0.88 0.14
N VAL A 189 -3.77 2.00 -0.51
CA VAL A 189 -4.54 3.24 -0.36
C VAL A 189 -4.78 3.89 -1.71
N HIS A 190 -5.68 4.87 -1.74
CA HIS A 190 -5.88 5.73 -2.91
C HIS A 190 -5.41 7.15 -2.60
N SER A 191 -5.09 7.89 -3.63
CA SER A 191 -4.73 9.31 -3.47
C SER A 191 -5.91 10.10 -2.89
N GLY A 192 -5.65 10.85 -1.81
CA GLY A 192 -6.66 11.60 -1.07
C GLY A 192 -7.26 10.88 0.14
N ASP A 193 -6.96 9.59 0.34
CA ASP A 193 -7.42 8.88 1.52
C ASP A 193 -6.81 9.49 2.78
N LYS A 194 -7.64 9.71 3.82
CA LYS A 194 -7.14 10.04 5.13
C LYS A 194 -6.49 8.81 5.76
N VAL A 195 -5.28 8.96 6.23
CA VAL A 195 -4.48 7.87 6.79
C VAL A 195 -3.99 8.20 8.18
N LYS A 196 -3.92 7.18 9.02
CA LYS A 196 -3.34 7.25 10.36
C LYS A 196 -2.17 6.28 10.43
N VAL A 197 -0.98 6.82 10.61
CA VAL A 197 0.24 6.02 10.80
C VAL A 197 0.12 5.22 12.09
N VAL A 198 0.20 3.90 11.98
CA VAL A 198 0.29 3.00 13.13
C VAL A 198 1.76 2.68 13.34
N LYS A 199 2.26 3.00 14.53
CA LYS A 199 3.63 2.67 14.95
C LYS A 199 3.69 1.27 15.49
#